data_b12f1c97c50486325519e5ed043105a1
#
_entry.id   b12f1c97c50486325519e5ed043105a1
#
_cell.length_a   1.000
_cell.length_b   1.000
_cell.length_c   1.000
_cell.angle_alpha   90.00
_cell.angle_beta   90.00
_cell.angle_gamma   90.00
#
_symmetry.space_group_name_H-M   'P 1'
#
loop_
_entity.id
_entity.type
_entity.pdbx_description
1 polymer ?
#
loop_
_entity_poly.entity_id
_entity_poly.type
_entity_poly.pdbx_seq_one_letter_code
_entity_poly.pdbx_strand_id
1 'polypeptide(L)'
;MFRGGPQLRGIAHTRLPDRLKVRWKFEAPDAVTSSAAIVNGTVYVGCYDGTLFALHLSDGSVKWKYKAQEAIESSPTVIDGTVYVGDDEGVLHAVDAGSGKGKWTFPTDDQIISSVNHADDRLVFGSYDGFVYCVSRQVGKLLWKFETQGRVHGTPGITAGHVIAAGCDEFIHVLRLDDGRPVRKISMGSVSGASAATHGHRAYVGTYGGHMLGIDWKAGRVEWSFADGDREFPIMSSAAVTDRWVIVGGRDKRVRALDRITGKPQWVFVTNGRVDSSPVVVGDRVFIGSSDGNLYALTLDTGKETWRFEAGGPISASPAVAEGSLVIGTEDGMIYCFGAAK
;
A
#
# COMPACT_ATOMS: atom_id res chain seq x y z
N MET A 1 -5.41 -0.91 -8.64
CA MET A 1 -5.01 0.31 -7.87
C MET A 1 -4.56 -0.13 -6.49
N PHE A 2 -3.44 0.40 -6.03
CA PHE A 2 -2.91 0.14 -4.69
C PHE A 2 -3.97 0.40 -3.61
N ARG A 3 -4.14 -0.55 -2.67
CA ARG A 3 -5.09 -0.50 -1.54
C ARG A 3 -6.57 -0.22 -1.91
N GLY A 4 -7.00 -0.63 -3.09
CA GLY A 4 -8.42 -0.67 -3.47
C GLY A 4 -9.03 0.66 -3.91
N GLY A 5 -8.27 1.74 -4.03
CA GLY A 5 -8.78 3.01 -4.55
C GLY A 5 -8.05 4.26 -4.03
N PRO A 6 -8.41 5.46 -4.51
CA PRO A 6 -7.67 6.70 -4.21
C PRO A 6 -7.68 7.06 -2.71
N GLN A 7 -8.63 6.59 -1.94
CA GLN A 7 -8.71 6.77 -0.50
C GLN A 7 -7.81 5.81 0.29
N LEU A 8 -7.15 4.85 -0.36
CA LEU A 8 -6.21 3.87 0.21
C LEU A 8 -6.79 3.04 1.37
N ARG A 9 -8.07 2.74 1.34
CA ARG A 9 -8.81 2.11 2.45
C ARG A 9 -8.44 0.65 2.71
N GLY A 10 -7.73 -0.03 1.81
CA GLY A 10 -7.37 -1.44 1.96
C GLY A 10 -8.58 -2.38 1.95
N ILE A 11 -9.62 -2.05 1.18
CA ILE A 11 -10.83 -2.87 1.02
C ILE A 11 -10.88 -3.41 -0.41
N ALA A 12 -11.06 -4.72 -0.53
CA ALA A 12 -11.28 -5.38 -1.81
C ALA A 12 -12.76 -5.75 -1.99
N HIS A 13 -13.31 -5.36 -3.14
CA HIS A 13 -14.73 -5.56 -3.50
C HIS A 13 -14.96 -6.84 -4.31
N THR A 14 -14.18 -7.88 -4.06
CA THR A 14 -14.37 -9.21 -4.67
C THR A 14 -14.66 -10.23 -3.59
N ARG A 15 -15.18 -11.40 -3.99
CA ARG A 15 -15.35 -12.52 -3.06
C ARG A 15 -14.15 -13.47 -3.18
N LEU A 16 -13.65 -13.93 -2.06
CA LEU A 16 -12.71 -15.04 -2.00
C LEU A 16 -13.43 -16.29 -1.49
N PRO A 17 -13.03 -17.49 -1.93
CA PRO A 17 -13.59 -18.73 -1.39
C PRO A 17 -13.27 -18.85 0.11
N ASP A 18 -14.09 -19.58 0.84
CA ASP A 18 -13.90 -19.81 2.29
C ASP A 18 -12.59 -20.54 2.57
N ARG A 19 -12.25 -21.51 1.71
CA ARG A 19 -10.97 -22.22 1.75
C ARG A 19 -10.10 -21.81 0.58
N LEU A 20 -9.04 -21.09 0.88
CA LEU A 20 -8.02 -20.72 -0.10
C LEU A 20 -7.06 -21.89 -0.33
N LYS A 21 -6.75 -22.15 -1.61
CA LYS A 21 -5.70 -23.07 -2.03
C LYS A 21 -4.72 -22.33 -2.94
N VAL A 22 -3.44 -22.71 -2.89
CA VAL A 22 -2.43 -22.26 -3.84
C VAL A 22 -2.85 -22.73 -5.24
N ARG A 23 -3.03 -21.79 -6.15
CA ARG A 23 -3.31 -22.06 -7.57
C ARG A 23 -2.03 -22.21 -8.36
N TRP A 24 -1.07 -21.34 -8.07
CA TRP A 24 0.26 -21.35 -8.63
C TRP A 24 1.23 -20.59 -7.71
N LYS A 25 2.51 -20.84 -7.95
CA LYS A 25 3.62 -20.09 -7.38
C LYS A 25 4.59 -19.71 -8.50
N PHE A 26 5.26 -18.57 -8.35
CA PHE A 26 6.27 -18.07 -9.26
C PHE A 26 7.49 -17.65 -8.45
N GLU A 27 8.68 -18.00 -8.90
CA GLU A 27 9.95 -17.63 -8.29
C GLU A 27 10.55 -16.46 -9.08
N ALA A 28 10.60 -15.28 -8.44
CA ALA A 28 11.28 -14.11 -8.96
C ALA A 28 12.78 -14.17 -8.65
N PRO A 29 13.62 -13.43 -9.41
CA PRO A 29 15.08 -13.46 -9.21
C PRO A 29 15.55 -12.88 -7.87
N ASP A 30 14.74 -12.04 -7.21
CA ASP A 30 15.06 -11.34 -5.98
C ASP A 30 13.79 -11.06 -5.18
N ALA A 31 13.92 -10.39 -4.05
CA ALA A 31 12.83 -10.05 -3.12
C ALA A 31 11.64 -9.38 -3.82
N VAL A 32 10.43 -9.74 -3.36
CA VAL A 32 9.16 -9.13 -3.80
C VAL A 32 8.50 -8.45 -2.60
N THR A 33 8.85 -7.19 -2.39
CA THR A 33 8.32 -6.34 -1.32
C THR A 33 7.12 -5.50 -1.78
N SER A 34 6.99 -5.29 -3.09
CA SER A 34 5.86 -4.58 -3.69
C SER A 34 4.56 -5.38 -3.58
N SER A 35 3.44 -4.68 -3.36
CA SER A 35 2.11 -5.30 -3.44
C SER A 35 1.71 -5.43 -4.90
N ALA A 36 1.24 -6.61 -5.31
CA ALA A 36 0.82 -6.82 -6.68
C ALA A 36 -0.42 -5.99 -7.07
N ALA A 37 -0.61 -5.73 -8.36
CA ALA A 37 -1.87 -5.26 -8.94
C ALA A 37 -2.47 -6.38 -9.79
N ILE A 38 -3.76 -6.67 -9.60
CA ILE A 38 -4.50 -7.68 -10.37
C ILE A 38 -5.54 -6.96 -11.23
N VAL A 39 -5.39 -7.04 -12.55
CA VAL A 39 -6.29 -6.35 -13.50
C VAL A 39 -6.41 -7.16 -14.79
N ASN A 40 -7.66 -7.43 -15.19
CA ASN A 40 -7.99 -8.12 -16.45
C ASN A 40 -7.21 -9.44 -16.65
N GLY A 41 -7.23 -10.31 -15.64
CA GLY A 41 -6.56 -11.61 -15.69
C GLY A 41 -5.04 -11.56 -15.69
N THR A 42 -4.45 -10.41 -15.32
CA THR A 42 -2.98 -10.22 -15.25
C THR A 42 -2.58 -9.73 -13.86
N VAL A 43 -1.50 -10.28 -13.34
CA VAL A 43 -0.83 -9.86 -12.10
C VAL A 43 0.39 -9.05 -12.47
N TYR A 44 0.47 -7.81 -12.01
CA TYR A 44 1.63 -6.94 -12.15
C TYR A 44 2.33 -6.82 -10.81
N VAL A 45 3.65 -7.02 -10.77
CA VAL A 45 4.41 -6.98 -9.52
C VAL A 45 5.85 -6.55 -9.78
N GLY A 46 6.36 -5.65 -8.94
CA GLY A 46 7.76 -5.21 -8.95
C GLY A 46 8.64 -6.18 -8.16
N CYS A 47 9.88 -6.30 -8.57
CA CYS A 47 10.90 -7.11 -7.94
C CYS A 47 12.13 -6.24 -7.61
N TYR A 48 12.85 -6.62 -6.58
CA TYR A 48 14.03 -5.88 -6.11
C TYR A 48 15.19 -5.89 -7.13
N ASP A 49 15.20 -6.87 -8.05
CA ASP A 49 16.13 -6.87 -9.18
C ASP A 49 15.84 -5.78 -10.23
N GLY A 50 14.80 -4.95 -10.05
CA GLY A 50 14.38 -3.91 -11.01
C GLY A 50 13.47 -4.43 -12.13
N THR A 51 12.93 -5.64 -12.03
CA THR A 51 12.01 -6.18 -13.02
C THR A 51 10.55 -5.97 -12.60
N LEU A 52 9.75 -5.36 -13.47
CA LEU A 52 8.29 -5.40 -13.40
C LEU A 52 7.79 -6.61 -14.17
N PHE A 53 7.18 -7.56 -13.48
CA PHE A 53 6.58 -8.75 -14.08
C PHE A 53 5.10 -8.51 -14.38
N ALA A 54 4.64 -9.01 -15.54
CA ALA A 54 3.24 -9.30 -15.80
C ALA A 54 3.06 -10.81 -15.94
N LEU A 55 2.25 -11.38 -15.05
CA LEU A 55 1.99 -12.82 -15.01
C LEU A 55 0.51 -13.09 -15.33
N HIS A 56 0.22 -14.20 -15.99
CA HIS A 56 -1.16 -14.64 -16.16
C HIS A 56 -1.77 -15.04 -14.81
N LEU A 57 -2.90 -14.47 -14.43
CA LEU A 57 -3.60 -14.79 -13.19
C LEU A 57 -4.05 -16.26 -13.13
N SER A 58 -4.25 -16.89 -14.28
CA SER A 58 -4.74 -18.28 -14.40
C SER A 58 -3.73 -19.32 -13.91
N ASP A 59 -2.43 -19.11 -14.20
CA ASP A 59 -1.39 -20.14 -14.04
C ASP A 59 -0.02 -19.61 -13.60
N GLY A 60 0.15 -18.28 -13.47
CA GLY A 60 1.42 -17.66 -13.08
C GLY A 60 2.50 -17.61 -14.17
N SER A 61 2.19 -18.03 -15.41
CA SER A 61 3.14 -17.92 -16.51
C SER A 61 3.42 -16.47 -16.87
N VAL A 62 4.68 -16.18 -17.29
CA VAL A 62 5.10 -14.82 -17.64
C VAL A 62 4.44 -14.39 -18.94
N LYS A 63 3.75 -13.26 -18.90
CA LYS A 63 3.16 -12.60 -20.06
C LYS A 63 4.21 -11.69 -20.73
N TRP A 64 4.85 -10.85 -19.92
CA TRP A 64 5.97 -10.00 -20.32
C TRP A 64 6.77 -9.56 -19.08
N LYS A 65 7.97 -9.00 -19.32
CA LYS A 65 8.84 -8.37 -18.33
C LYS A 65 9.23 -7.00 -18.84
N TYR A 66 9.31 -6.02 -17.94
CA TYR A 66 9.88 -4.70 -18.17
C TYR A 66 11.03 -4.50 -17.19
N LYS A 67 12.19 -4.02 -17.65
CA LYS A 67 13.36 -3.80 -16.81
C LYS A 67 13.54 -2.30 -16.56
N ALA A 68 13.43 -1.88 -15.29
CA ALA A 68 13.87 -0.59 -14.79
C ALA A 68 15.40 -0.61 -14.54
N GLN A 69 15.97 0.52 -14.15
CA GLN A 69 17.41 0.62 -13.91
C GLN A 69 17.77 0.06 -12.52
N GLU A 70 16.96 0.33 -11.53
CA GLU A 70 17.15 -0.07 -10.13
C GLU A 70 15.93 -0.80 -9.58
N ALA A 71 15.96 -1.19 -8.31
CA ALA A 71 14.93 -1.96 -7.63
C ALA A 71 13.54 -1.32 -7.75
N ILE A 72 12.49 -2.16 -7.84
CA ILE A 72 11.09 -1.72 -7.86
C ILE A 72 10.43 -2.14 -6.55
N GLU A 73 10.47 -1.25 -5.56
CA GLU A 73 9.76 -1.42 -4.28
C GLU A 73 8.34 -0.86 -4.31
N SER A 74 8.08 0.13 -5.16
CA SER A 74 6.75 0.72 -5.31
C SER A 74 5.74 -0.31 -5.83
N SER A 75 4.49 -0.23 -5.36
CA SER A 75 3.43 -1.12 -5.83
C SER A 75 2.85 -0.61 -7.15
N PRO A 76 2.74 -1.47 -8.20
CA PRO A 76 2.20 -1.08 -9.48
C PRO A 76 0.76 -0.56 -9.39
N THR A 77 0.46 0.52 -10.10
CA THR A 77 -0.90 1.01 -10.30
C THR A 77 -1.27 0.89 -11.78
N VAL A 78 -2.40 0.25 -12.07
CA VAL A 78 -2.85 0.01 -13.46
C VAL A 78 -4.09 0.84 -13.75
N ILE A 79 -4.03 1.67 -14.79
CA ILE A 79 -5.11 2.56 -15.21
C ILE A 79 -5.18 2.59 -16.73
N ASP A 80 -6.36 2.27 -17.30
CA ASP A 80 -6.64 2.37 -18.73
C ASP A 80 -5.52 1.78 -19.61
N GLY A 81 -5.09 0.55 -19.30
CA GLY A 81 -4.10 -0.17 -20.06
C GLY A 81 -2.66 0.35 -19.91
N THR A 82 -2.37 1.12 -18.85
CA THR A 82 -1.01 1.55 -18.50
C THR A 82 -0.69 1.18 -17.05
N VAL A 83 0.50 0.63 -16.84
CA VAL A 83 1.07 0.33 -15.53
C VAL A 83 2.00 1.47 -15.15
N TYR A 84 1.84 2.00 -13.94
CA TYR A 84 2.70 3.03 -13.37
C TYR A 84 3.45 2.47 -12.18
N VAL A 85 4.77 2.67 -12.12
CA VAL A 85 5.64 2.17 -11.06
C VAL A 85 6.86 3.06 -10.92
N GLY A 86 7.30 3.31 -9.70
CA GLY A 86 8.56 3.99 -9.39
C GLY A 86 9.69 3.00 -9.13
N ASP A 87 10.92 3.42 -9.34
CA ASP A 87 12.11 2.65 -8.99
C ASP A 87 13.03 3.41 -8.03
N ASP A 88 14.09 2.75 -7.58
CA ASP A 88 15.05 3.29 -6.61
C ASP A 88 16.08 4.25 -7.24
N GLU A 89 16.14 4.37 -8.56
CA GLU A 89 16.85 5.47 -9.24
C GLU A 89 16.07 6.80 -9.18
N GLY A 90 14.80 6.73 -8.75
CA GLY A 90 13.93 7.91 -8.71
C GLY A 90 13.17 8.14 -10.01
N VAL A 91 12.95 7.12 -10.80
CA VAL A 91 12.23 7.22 -12.07
C VAL A 91 10.82 6.64 -11.93
N LEU A 92 9.81 7.44 -12.26
CA LEU A 92 8.46 6.96 -12.48
C LEU A 92 8.33 6.46 -13.92
N HIS A 93 7.93 5.20 -14.09
CA HIS A 93 7.73 4.54 -15.37
C HIS A 93 6.23 4.41 -15.69
N ALA A 94 5.86 4.69 -16.93
CA ALA A 94 4.58 4.33 -17.53
C ALA A 94 4.81 3.24 -18.58
N VAL A 95 4.23 2.07 -18.37
CA VAL A 95 4.44 0.88 -19.18
C VAL A 95 3.11 0.42 -19.77
N ASP A 96 3.08 0.05 -21.04
CA ASP A 96 1.89 -0.51 -21.67
C ASP A 96 1.52 -1.87 -21.07
N ALA A 97 0.34 -1.97 -20.49
CA ALA A 97 -0.10 -3.17 -19.75
C ALA A 97 -0.27 -4.41 -20.62
N GLY A 98 -0.49 -4.24 -21.91
CA GLY A 98 -0.65 -5.33 -22.88
C GLY A 98 0.68 -5.90 -23.34
N SER A 99 1.64 -5.05 -23.67
CA SER A 99 2.89 -5.41 -24.34
C SER A 99 4.15 -5.31 -23.47
N GLY A 100 4.09 -4.63 -22.32
CA GLY A 100 5.27 -4.36 -21.48
C GLY A 100 6.23 -3.33 -22.06
N LYS A 101 5.84 -2.58 -23.10
CA LYS A 101 6.68 -1.51 -23.67
C LYS A 101 6.56 -0.23 -22.85
N GLY A 102 7.70 0.43 -22.59
CA GLY A 102 7.72 1.76 -21.98
C GLY A 102 6.99 2.78 -22.85
N LYS A 103 6.16 3.62 -22.24
CA LYS A 103 5.45 4.74 -22.89
C LYS A 103 6.15 6.06 -22.65
N TRP A 104 6.44 6.34 -21.38
CA TRP A 104 7.16 7.52 -20.95
C TRP A 104 7.76 7.29 -19.55
N THR A 105 8.70 8.13 -19.17
CA THR A 105 9.30 8.17 -17.83
C THR A 105 9.29 9.60 -17.28
N PHE A 106 9.33 9.74 -15.95
CA PHE A 106 9.47 11.02 -15.26
C PHE A 106 10.51 10.87 -14.14
N PRO A 107 11.64 11.62 -14.18
CA PRO A 107 12.67 11.52 -13.15
C PRO A 107 12.36 12.42 -11.95
N THR A 108 12.78 11.98 -10.77
CA THR A 108 12.94 12.74 -9.53
C THR A 108 14.39 12.69 -9.08
N ASP A 109 14.74 13.38 -7.99
CA ASP A 109 16.14 13.47 -7.54
C ASP A 109 16.53 12.37 -6.53
N ASP A 110 15.58 11.48 -6.12
CA ASP A 110 15.83 10.35 -5.20
C ASP A 110 14.70 9.30 -5.38
N GLN A 111 14.81 8.16 -4.74
CA GLN A 111 13.95 6.96 -4.83
C GLN A 111 12.45 7.26 -4.82
N ILE A 112 11.69 6.49 -5.63
CA ILE A 112 10.22 6.49 -5.63
C ILE A 112 9.72 5.15 -5.06
N ILE A 113 9.70 5.04 -3.74
CA ILE A 113 9.13 3.87 -3.03
C ILE A 113 7.60 4.00 -2.91
N SER A 114 7.10 5.23 -2.84
CA SER A 114 5.68 5.52 -2.85
C SER A 114 5.00 4.91 -4.08
N SER A 115 3.86 4.25 -3.87
CA SER A 115 3.02 3.84 -5.00
C SER A 115 2.32 5.05 -5.60
N VAL A 116 1.91 4.91 -6.87
CA VAL A 116 1.19 5.98 -7.57
C VAL A 116 -0.30 5.93 -7.24
N ASN A 117 -0.85 7.06 -6.80
CA ASN A 117 -2.29 7.27 -6.69
C ASN A 117 -2.79 8.15 -7.84
N HIS A 118 -4.09 8.12 -8.15
CA HIS A 118 -4.61 8.89 -9.26
C HIS A 118 -6.03 9.42 -9.02
N ALA A 119 -6.31 10.54 -9.69
CA ALA A 119 -7.66 11.04 -9.93
C ALA A 119 -7.69 11.75 -11.28
N ASP A 120 -8.67 11.42 -12.11
CA ASP A 120 -8.80 11.89 -13.49
C ASP A 120 -7.49 11.70 -14.31
N ASP A 121 -6.94 12.77 -14.86
CA ASP A 121 -5.68 12.77 -15.63
C ASP A 121 -4.43 13.00 -14.74
N ARG A 122 -4.56 12.97 -13.44
CA ARG A 122 -3.47 13.26 -12.49
C ARG A 122 -2.95 11.99 -11.84
N LEU A 123 -1.63 11.84 -11.84
CA LEU A 123 -0.91 10.86 -11.01
C LEU A 123 -0.23 11.61 -9.88
N VAL A 124 -0.41 11.11 -8.64
CA VAL A 124 0.18 11.71 -7.44
C VAL A 124 1.02 10.66 -6.73
N PHE A 125 2.25 11.02 -6.37
CA PHE A 125 3.20 10.14 -5.68
C PHE A 125 4.18 10.95 -4.85
N GLY A 126 4.89 10.28 -3.94
CA GLY A 126 5.97 10.84 -3.15
C GLY A 126 7.32 10.36 -3.63
N SER A 127 8.38 11.14 -3.38
CA SER A 127 9.77 10.73 -3.58
C SER A 127 10.59 11.00 -2.32
N TYR A 128 11.71 10.31 -2.22
CA TYR A 128 12.68 10.50 -1.15
C TYR A 128 13.46 11.81 -1.25
N ASP A 129 13.36 12.51 -2.40
CA ASP A 129 13.86 13.87 -2.57
C ASP A 129 13.06 14.93 -1.77
N GLY A 130 12.03 14.50 -1.04
CA GLY A 130 11.22 15.36 -0.17
C GLY A 130 10.04 16.02 -0.88
N PHE A 131 9.70 15.63 -2.10
CA PHE A 131 8.57 16.20 -2.81
C PHE A 131 7.38 15.23 -2.93
N VAL A 132 6.19 15.82 -2.89
CA VAL A 132 4.97 15.24 -3.45
C VAL A 132 4.82 15.75 -4.87
N TYR A 133 4.73 14.86 -5.83
CA TYR A 133 4.60 15.17 -7.25
C TYR A 133 3.19 14.92 -7.75
N CYS A 134 2.75 15.75 -8.69
CA CYS A 134 1.60 15.51 -9.53
C CYS A 134 2.00 15.66 -10.99
N VAL A 135 1.80 14.61 -11.79
CA VAL A 135 2.11 14.60 -13.21
C VAL A 135 0.89 14.21 -14.04
N SER A 136 0.86 14.64 -15.32
CA SER A 136 -0.16 14.20 -16.25
C SER A 136 -0.01 12.71 -16.54
N ARG A 137 -1.10 11.98 -16.42
CA ARG A 137 -1.16 10.54 -16.67
C ARG A 137 -0.81 10.16 -18.12
N GLN A 138 -1.16 10.99 -19.08
CA GLN A 138 -1.02 10.68 -20.50
C GLN A 138 0.42 10.80 -21.00
N VAL A 139 1.15 11.82 -20.53
CA VAL A 139 2.47 12.16 -21.08
C VAL A 139 3.57 12.37 -20.03
N GLY A 140 3.28 12.15 -18.76
CA GLY A 140 4.26 12.29 -17.67
C GLY A 140 4.72 13.73 -17.43
N LYS A 141 3.98 14.76 -17.91
CA LYS A 141 4.36 16.15 -17.71
C LYS A 141 4.06 16.58 -16.28
N LEU A 142 5.03 17.26 -15.63
CA LEU A 142 4.84 17.88 -14.33
C LEU A 142 3.67 18.88 -14.38
N LEU A 143 2.70 18.70 -13.47
CA LEU A 143 1.59 19.63 -13.26
C LEU A 143 1.88 20.55 -12.07
N TRP A 144 2.30 19.95 -10.95
CA TRP A 144 2.78 20.65 -9.77
C TRP A 144 3.64 19.73 -8.93
N LYS A 145 4.47 20.30 -8.06
CA LYS A 145 5.16 19.61 -6.97
C LYS A 145 5.09 20.45 -5.69
N PHE A 146 5.08 19.76 -4.56
CA PHE A 146 5.05 20.39 -3.23
C PHE A 146 6.21 19.84 -2.40
N GLU A 147 7.05 20.74 -1.86
CA GLU A 147 8.18 20.42 -1.02
C GLU A 147 7.73 20.17 0.42
N THR A 148 8.06 18.99 0.96
CA THR A 148 7.99 18.65 2.37
C THR A 148 9.38 18.87 3.00
N GLN A 149 9.51 18.68 4.31
CA GLN A 149 10.82 18.82 5.00
C GLN A 149 11.48 17.45 5.23
N GLY A 150 11.04 16.41 4.56
CA GLY A 150 11.54 15.05 4.70
C GLY A 150 11.06 14.13 3.60
N ARG A 151 11.59 12.92 3.54
CA ARG A 151 11.21 11.90 2.54
C ARG A 151 9.71 11.62 2.56
N VAL A 152 9.13 11.40 1.39
CA VAL A 152 7.72 11.01 1.25
C VAL A 152 7.64 9.53 0.88
N HIS A 153 7.64 8.67 1.90
CA HIS A 153 7.60 7.21 1.74
C HIS A 153 6.18 6.71 1.43
N GLY A 154 5.20 7.17 2.20
CA GLY A 154 3.81 6.75 2.06
C GLY A 154 3.17 7.23 0.76
N THR A 155 2.30 6.41 0.20
CA THR A 155 1.48 6.81 -0.95
C THR A 155 0.51 7.91 -0.52
N PRO A 156 0.46 9.08 -1.20
CA PRO A 156 -0.51 10.11 -0.88
C PRO A 156 -1.94 9.67 -1.16
N GLY A 157 -2.84 9.81 -0.17
CA GLY A 157 -4.27 9.55 -0.32
C GLY A 157 -4.96 10.68 -1.09
N ILE A 158 -6.00 10.37 -1.87
CA ILE A 158 -6.79 11.39 -2.58
C ILE A 158 -8.25 11.30 -2.12
N THR A 159 -8.80 12.42 -1.66
CA THR A 159 -10.18 12.49 -1.18
C THR A 159 -10.77 13.90 -1.36
N ALA A 160 -11.99 14.01 -1.84
CA ALA A 160 -12.74 15.27 -1.97
C ALA A 160 -11.91 16.43 -2.60
N GLY A 161 -11.16 16.14 -3.68
CA GLY A 161 -10.34 17.16 -4.37
C GLY A 161 -9.07 17.56 -3.61
N HIS A 162 -8.64 16.79 -2.61
CA HIS A 162 -7.44 17.02 -1.83
C HIS A 162 -6.50 15.82 -1.85
N VAL A 163 -5.21 16.10 -1.73
CA VAL A 163 -4.15 15.13 -1.52
C VAL A 163 -3.77 15.15 -0.05
N ILE A 164 -3.72 13.96 0.57
CA ILE A 164 -3.35 13.77 1.97
C ILE A 164 -2.01 13.03 1.99
N ALA A 165 -0.92 13.74 2.20
CA ALA A 165 0.43 13.19 2.21
C ALA A 165 0.98 13.15 3.64
N ALA A 166 1.41 11.96 4.09
CA ALA A 166 2.19 11.77 5.30
C ALA A 166 3.64 11.50 4.92
N GLY A 167 4.58 12.07 5.64
CA GLY A 167 6.00 11.93 5.33
C GLY A 167 6.88 11.85 6.57
N CYS A 168 8.20 11.85 6.32
CA CYS A 168 9.23 11.81 7.36
C CYS A 168 9.55 13.21 7.93
N ASP A 169 8.67 14.17 7.77
CA ASP A 169 8.76 15.52 8.35
C ASP A 169 7.82 15.74 9.54
N GLU A 170 7.23 14.65 10.08
CA GLU A 170 6.31 14.65 11.22
C GLU A 170 4.95 15.32 10.98
N PHE A 171 4.60 15.57 9.72
CA PHE A 171 3.36 16.24 9.38
C PHE A 171 2.52 15.46 8.35
N ILE A 172 1.21 15.64 8.47
CA ILE A 172 0.30 15.43 7.34
C ILE A 172 0.13 16.76 6.61
N HIS A 173 0.39 16.74 5.30
CA HIS A 173 0.10 17.84 4.40
C HIS A 173 -1.21 17.58 3.68
N VAL A 174 -2.13 18.54 3.76
CA VAL A 174 -3.37 18.56 2.99
C VAL A 174 -3.19 19.56 1.86
N LEU A 175 -3.15 19.06 0.62
CA LEU A 175 -2.90 19.89 -0.57
C LEU A 175 -4.14 19.88 -1.47
N ARG A 176 -4.36 20.93 -2.25
CA ARG A 176 -5.35 20.90 -3.31
C ARG A 176 -4.86 19.99 -4.44
N LEU A 177 -5.72 19.13 -4.93
CA LEU A 177 -5.37 18.21 -6.03
C LEU A 177 -5.06 18.97 -7.33
N ASP A 178 -5.71 20.11 -7.58
CA ASP A 178 -5.61 20.83 -8.85
C ASP A 178 -4.27 21.54 -9.06
N ASP A 179 -3.72 22.16 -8.01
CA ASP A 179 -2.56 23.04 -8.11
C ASP A 179 -1.47 22.81 -7.04
N GLY A 180 -1.66 21.83 -6.18
CA GLY A 180 -0.69 21.47 -5.12
C GLY A 180 -0.61 22.47 -3.96
N ARG A 181 -1.44 23.53 -3.94
CA ARG A 181 -1.39 24.53 -2.86
C ARG A 181 -1.73 23.92 -1.52
N PRO A 182 -0.94 24.22 -0.45
CA PRO A 182 -1.22 23.69 0.89
C PRO A 182 -2.50 24.32 1.47
N VAL A 183 -3.34 23.43 2.04
CA VAL A 183 -4.57 23.81 2.75
C VAL A 183 -4.37 23.68 4.26
N ARG A 184 -3.68 22.62 4.69
CA ARG A 184 -3.38 22.35 6.11
C ARG A 184 -2.02 21.68 6.24
N LYS A 185 -1.38 21.93 7.38
CA LYS A 185 -0.22 21.19 7.89
C LYS A 185 -0.57 20.76 9.32
N ILE A 186 -0.58 19.43 9.58
CA ILE A 186 -1.09 18.87 10.84
C ILE A 186 0.03 18.03 11.44
N SER A 187 0.48 18.36 12.66
CA SER A 187 1.52 17.60 13.33
C SER A 187 1.02 16.21 13.73
N MET A 188 1.86 15.20 13.48
CA MET A 188 1.69 13.82 13.93
C MET A 188 2.51 13.52 15.20
N GLY A 189 3.45 14.41 15.56
CA GLY A 189 4.37 14.22 16.69
C GLY A 189 5.50 13.19 16.44
N SER A 190 5.50 12.56 15.28
CA SER A 190 6.53 11.61 14.85
C SER A 190 6.44 11.39 13.34
N VAL A 191 7.54 10.96 12.72
CA VAL A 191 7.61 10.64 11.29
C VAL A 191 6.74 9.43 10.94
N SER A 192 6.32 9.33 9.67
CA SER A 192 5.55 8.20 9.17
C SER A 192 6.12 7.65 7.86
N GLY A 193 6.20 6.31 7.77
CA GLY A 193 6.42 5.58 6.51
C GLY A 193 5.13 4.94 5.96
N ALA A 194 4.00 5.08 6.67
CA ALA A 194 2.73 4.52 6.24
C ALA A 194 1.96 5.47 5.33
N SER A 195 1.15 4.92 4.43
CA SER A 195 0.19 5.69 3.65
C SER A 195 -1.00 6.09 4.52
N ALA A 196 -1.45 7.34 4.41
CA ALA A 196 -2.61 7.83 5.12
C ALA A 196 -3.91 7.37 4.43
N ALA A 197 -4.60 6.38 5.00
CA ALA A 197 -5.90 5.95 4.53
C ALA A 197 -6.97 6.98 4.89
N THR A 198 -7.89 7.29 3.98
CA THR A 198 -8.93 8.30 4.21
C THR A 198 -10.34 7.72 4.20
N HIS A 199 -11.21 8.24 5.07
CA HIS A 199 -12.63 7.93 5.08
C HIS A 199 -13.42 9.19 5.47
N GLY A 200 -14.15 9.77 4.53
CA GLY A 200 -14.85 11.05 4.71
C GLY A 200 -13.86 12.19 5.00
N HIS A 201 -14.02 12.86 6.13
CA HIS A 201 -13.13 13.93 6.58
C HIS A 201 -12.00 13.48 7.49
N ARG A 202 -11.81 12.17 7.65
CA ARG A 202 -10.76 11.59 8.50
C ARG A 202 -9.67 10.92 7.68
N ALA A 203 -8.44 11.05 8.19
CA ALA A 203 -7.26 10.31 7.76
C ALA A 203 -6.74 9.44 8.91
N TYR A 204 -6.19 8.28 8.58
CA TYR A 204 -5.67 7.30 9.53
C TYR A 204 -4.26 6.92 9.14
N VAL A 205 -3.31 7.07 10.06
CA VAL A 205 -1.88 6.86 9.77
C VAL A 205 -1.15 6.34 10.99
N GLY A 206 -0.27 5.35 10.78
CA GLY A 206 0.68 4.87 11.77
C GLY A 206 1.96 5.70 11.78
N THR A 207 2.65 5.77 12.91
CA THR A 207 3.90 6.52 13.06
C THR A 207 5.06 5.63 13.53
N TYR A 208 6.29 6.10 13.33
CA TYR A 208 7.49 5.46 13.88
C TYR A 208 7.53 5.49 15.41
N GLY A 209 6.90 6.49 16.04
CA GLY A 209 6.72 6.56 17.50
C GLY A 209 5.67 5.59 18.04
N GLY A 210 5.18 4.64 17.24
CA GLY A 210 4.25 3.59 17.69
C GLY A 210 2.81 4.06 17.88
N HIS A 211 2.46 5.24 17.40
CA HIS A 211 1.10 5.76 17.48
C HIS A 211 0.30 5.45 16.22
N MET A 212 -0.96 5.03 16.40
CA MET A 212 -1.98 5.06 15.35
C MET A 212 -2.85 6.29 15.56
N LEU A 213 -2.95 7.15 14.54
CA LEU A 213 -3.64 8.43 14.62
C LEU A 213 -4.93 8.44 13.79
N GLY A 214 -5.99 8.99 14.37
CA GLY A 214 -7.19 9.43 13.66
C GLY A 214 -7.24 10.94 13.59
N ILE A 215 -7.23 11.50 12.41
CA ILE A 215 -7.02 12.91 12.14
C ILE A 215 -8.21 13.48 11.36
N ASP A 216 -8.86 14.52 11.86
CA ASP A 216 -9.78 15.33 11.06
C ASP A 216 -8.96 16.28 10.18
N TRP A 217 -8.76 15.90 8.92
CA TRP A 217 -7.95 16.66 7.98
C TRP A 217 -8.64 17.97 7.54
N LYS A 218 -9.99 18.09 7.64
CA LYS A 218 -10.71 19.34 7.38
C LYS A 218 -10.59 20.33 8.54
N ALA A 219 -10.78 19.85 9.78
CA ALA A 219 -10.60 20.67 10.98
C ALA A 219 -9.11 20.95 11.29
N GLY A 220 -8.19 20.11 10.78
CA GLY A 220 -6.75 20.29 10.96
C GLY A 220 -6.24 19.87 12.33
N ARG A 221 -6.77 18.77 12.90
CA ARG A 221 -6.39 18.29 14.24
C ARG A 221 -6.41 16.78 14.34
N VAL A 222 -5.59 16.25 15.25
CA VAL A 222 -5.69 14.86 15.71
C VAL A 222 -6.92 14.74 16.60
N GLU A 223 -7.83 13.80 16.28
CA GLU A 223 -9.04 13.52 17.09
C GLU A 223 -8.75 12.46 18.14
N TRP A 224 -7.94 11.47 17.80
CA TRP A 224 -7.50 10.44 18.72
C TRP A 224 -6.11 9.92 18.36
N SER A 225 -5.42 9.45 19.38
CA SER A 225 -4.14 8.75 19.27
C SER A 225 -4.22 7.48 20.09
N PHE A 226 -3.82 6.37 19.49
CA PHE A 226 -3.67 5.08 20.16
C PHE A 226 -2.19 4.73 20.22
N ALA A 227 -1.69 4.35 21.41
CA ALA A 227 -0.40 3.74 21.64
C ALA A 227 -0.57 2.54 22.59
N ASP A 228 0.24 1.48 22.44
CA ASP A 228 0.14 0.27 23.26
C ASP A 228 1.25 0.24 24.33
N GLY A 229 0.95 0.89 25.47
CA GLY A 229 1.87 0.99 26.62
C GLY A 229 3.05 1.94 26.38
N ASP A 230 4.13 1.75 27.16
CA ASP A 230 5.30 2.64 27.17
C ASP A 230 6.36 2.27 26.11
N ARG A 231 6.12 1.27 25.28
CA ARG A 231 7.06 0.81 24.26
C ARG A 231 6.67 1.37 22.89
N GLU A 232 7.55 2.17 22.33
CA GLU A 232 7.40 2.77 21.00
C GLU A 232 7.87 1.80 19.91
N PHE A 233 7.00 0.89 19.46
CA PHE A 233 7.28 0.07 18.28
C PHE A 233 6.65 0.71 17.04
N PRO A 234 7.41 0.93 15.97
CA PRO A 234 6.89 1.53 14.74
C PRO A 234 5.65 0.82 14.18
N ILE A 235 4.70 1.63 13.70
CA ILE A 235 3.54 1.19 12.91
C ILE A 235 3.80 1.60 11.46
N MET A 236 4.40 0.68 10.69
CA MET A 236 4.75 0.89 9.27
C MET A 236 3.63 0.49 8.32
N SER A 237 2.77 -0.40 8.77
CA SER A 237 1.61 -0.89 8.02
C SER A 237 0.65 0.26 7.73
N SER A 238 0.21 0.39 6.48
CA SER A 238 -0.89 1.30 6.13
C SER A 238 -2.22 0.70 6.54
N ALA A 239 -3.05 1.45 7.26
CA ALA A 239 -4.27 0.94 7.85
C ALA A 239 -5.30 0.47 6.80
N ALA A 240 -6.02 -0.62 7.08
CA ALA A 240 -7.29 -0.89 6.41
C ALA A 240 -8.43 -0.22 7.19
N VAL A 241 -9.32 0.50 6.46
CA VAL A 241 -10.35 1.35 7.08
C VAL A 241 -11.73 0.98 6.57
N THR A 242 -12.53 0.37 7.44
CA THR A 242 -13.94 0.07 7.20
C THR A 242 -14.83 1.21 7.75
N ASP A 243 -16.13 1.04 7.70
CA ASP A 243 -17.07 2.00 8.33
C ASP A 243 -16.97 1.96 9.86
N ARG A 244 -16.48 0.85 10.43
CA ARG A 244 -16.41 0.62 11.88
C ARG A 244 -14.97 0.55 12.41
N TRP A 245 -14.06 -0.09 11.69
CA TRP A 245 -12.74 -0.46 12.18
C TRP A 245 -11.59 0.19 11.41
N VAL A 246 -10.51 0.47 12.12
CA VAL A 246 -9.17 0.72 11.62
C VAL A 246 -8.31 -0.49 11.99
N ILE A 247 -7.86 -1.25 11.00
CA ILE A 247 -7.04 -2.45 11.19
C ILE A 247 -5.60 -2.12 10.79
N VAL A 248 -4.64 -2.48 11.64
CA VAL A 248 -3.23 -2.14 11.43
C VAL A 248 -2.30 -3.21 12.00
N GLY A 249 -1.16 -3.43 11.36
CA GLY A 249 -0.04 -4.22 11.84
C GLY A 249 1.04 -3.35 12.49
N GLY A 250 1.79 -3.89 13.43
CA GLY A 250 2.88 -3.19 14.10
C GLY A 250 4.16 -4.04 14.22
N ARG A 251 5.30 -3.37 14.40
CA ARG A 251 6.59 -4.05 14.63
C ARG A 251 6.70 -4.71 16.00
N ASP A 252 5.73 -4.47 16.87
CA ASP A 252 5.53 -5.19 18.13
C ASP A 252 4.88 -6.58 17.97
N LYS A 253 4.81 -7.08 16.72
CA LYS A 253 4.26 -8.40 16.36
C LYS A 253 2.75 -8.51 16.60
N ARG A 254 2.02 -7.43 16.45
CA ARG A 254 0.56 -7.43 16.69
C ARG A 254 -0.20 -6.85 15.50
N VAL A 255 -1.36 -7.45 15.25
CA VAL A 255 -2.40 -6.89 14.39
C VAL A 255 -3.53 -6.43 15.31
N ARG A 256 -4.03 -5.22 15.08
CA ARG A 256 -5.07 -4.60 15.91
C ARG A 256 -6.22 -4.11 15.08
N ALA A 257 -7.43 -4.22 15.62
CA ALA A 257 -8.55 -3.41 15.18
C ALA A 257 -8.87 -2.37 16.24
N LEU A 258 -8.99 -1.14 15.80
CA LEU A 258 -9.39 0.00 16.63
C LEU A 258 -10.76 0.49 16.16
N ASP A 259 -11.59 0.95 17.08
CA ASP A 259 -12.81 1.68 16.73
C ASP A 259 -12.45 2.93 15.93
N ARG A 260 -13.02 3.06 14.75
CA ARG A 260 -12.67 4.12 13.80
C ARG A 260 -12.90 5.54 14.33
N ILE A 261 -13.88 5.72 15.19
CA ILE A 261 -14.28 7.03 15.70
C ILE A 261 -13.48 7.42 16.95
N THR A 262 -13.23 6.45 17.83
CA THR A 262 -12.66 6.71 19.16
C THR A 262 -11.21 6.26 19.32
N GLY A 263 -10.67 5.47 18.39
CA GLY A 263 -9.34 4.88 18.50
C GLY A 263 -9.22 3.77 19.56
N LYS A 264 -10.32 3.39 20.23
CA LYS A 264 -10.29 2.35 21.26
C LYS A 264 -10.02 0.97 20.66
N PRO A 265 -9.09 0.17 21.26
CA PRO A 265 -8.82 -1.17 20.79
C PRO A 265 -10.04 -2.09 20.99
N GLN A 266 -10.30 -2.92 19.99
CA GLN A 266 -11.40 -3.89 19.98
C GLN A 266 -10.89 -5.31 20.08
N TRP A 267 -9.89 -5.64 19.29
CA TRP A 267 -9.20 -6.91 19.36
C TRP A 267 -7.72 -6.77 18.98
N VAL A 268 -6.94 -7.72 19.44
CA VAL A 268 -5.51 -7.85 19.15
C VAL A 268 -5.24 -9.30 18.76
N PHE A 269 -4.49 -9.50 17.68
CA PHE A 269 -3.94 -10.79 17.27
C PHE A 269 -2.41 -10.71 17.32
N VAL A 270 -1.76 -11.73 17.91
CA VAL A 270 -0.30 -11.78 18.08
C VAL A 270 0.30 -12.71 17.04
N THR A 271 1.28 -12.21 16.30
CA THR A 271 2.13 -12.96 15.37
C THR A 271 3.49 -13.30 16.01
N ASN A 272 4.31 -14.11 15.35
CA ASN A 272 5.67 -14.41 15.82
C ASN A 272 6.74 -13.48 15.25
N GLY A 273 6.41 -12.65 14.25
CA GLY A 273 7.27 -11.67 13.61
C GLY A 273 6.65 -10.28 13.52
N ARG A 274 7.44 -9.27 13.14
CA ARG A 274 6.93 -7.93 12.87
C ARG A 274 5.90 -7.94 11.74
N VAL A 275 4.97 -6.97 11.75
CA VAL A 275 3.90 -6.86 10.76
C VAL A 275 4.02 -5.51 10.05
N ASP A 276 4.86 -5.48 9.01
CA ASP A 276 5.02 -4.33 8.11
C ASP A 276 4.02 -4.38 6.93
N SER A 277 3.56 -5.58 6.57
CA SER A 277 2.48 -5.81 5.61
C SER A 277 1.22 -5.02 5.97
N SER A 278 0.58 -4.42 4.99
CA SER A 278 -0.67 -3.67 5.20
C SER A 278 -1.89 -4.58 5.02
N PRO A 279 -2.83 -4.61 5.97
CA PRO A 279 -4.00 -5.48 5.91
C PRO A 279 -4.92 -5.14 4.75
N VAL A 280 -5.58 -6.16 4.21
CA VAL A 280 -6.66 -6.03 3.22
C VAL A 280 -7.92 -6.70 3.76
N VAL A 281 -9.03 -5.95 3.75
CA VAL A 281 -10.35 -6.45 4.16
C VAL A 281 -11.11 -6.97 2.94
N VAL A 282 -11.64 -8.19 3.06
CA VAL A 282 -12.46 -8.86 2.04
C VAL A 282 -13.69 -9.45 2.71
N GLY A 283 -14.83 -8.79 2.58
CA GLY A 283 -16.05 -9.18 3.30
C GLY A 283 -15.84 -9.09 4.82
N ASP A 284 -15.95 -10.22 5.51
CA ASP A 284 -15.79 -10.37 6.96
C ASP A 284 -14.39 -10.85 7.38
N ARG A 285 -13.42 -10.89 6.44
CA ARG A 285 -12.04 -11.37 6.68
C ARG A 285 -11.01 -10.28 6.48
N VAL A 286 -9.94 -10.34 7.26
CA VAL A 286 -8.73 -9.51 7.16
C VAL A 286 -7.58 -10.41 6.73
N PHE A 287 -6.89 -10.07 5.65
CA PHE A 287 -5.67 -10.76 5.20
C PHE A 287 -4.46 -9.88 5.47
N ILE A 288 -3.39 -10.47 6.02
CA ILE A 288 -2.17 -9.74 6.39
C ILE A 288 -0.97 -10.69 6.44
N GLY A 289 0.17 -10.22 5.94
CA GLY A 289 1.45 -10.93 6.02
C GLY A 289 2.22 -10.56 7.28
N SER A 290 3.17 -11.40 7.68
CA SER A 290 4.09 -11.14 8.79
C SER A 290 5.50 -11.61 8.44
N SER A 291 6.51 -11.01 9.04
CA SER A 291 7.91 -11.43 8.88
C SER A 291 8.21 -12.80 9.51
N ASP A 292 7.23 -13.43 10.19
CA ASP A 292 7.32 -14.83 10.60
C ASP A 292 7.07 -15.83 9.45
N GLY A 293 6.88 -15.33 8.23
CA GLY A 293 6.66 -16.14 7.04
C GLY A 293 5.22 -16.60 6.84
N ASN A 294 4.28 -16.09 7.63
CA ASN A 294 2.87 -16.47 7.51
C ASN A 294 2.02 -15.37 6.87
N LEU A 295 1.11 -15.80 5.99
CA LEU A 295 -0.05 -15.04 5.57
C LEU A 295 -1.25 -15.48 6.40
N TYR A 296 -1.83 -14.56 7.14
CA TYR A 296 -2.95 -14.81 8.04
C TYR A 296 -4.27 -14.34 7.44
N ALA A 297 -5.35 -15.07 7.72
CA ALA A 297 -6.73 -14.63 7.57
C ALA A 297 -7.41 -14.60 8.95
N LEU A 298 -7.90 -13.42 9.33
CA LEU A 298 -8.58 -13.18 10.60
C LEU A 298 -10.03 -12.77 10.33
N THR A 299 -10.93 -13.09 11.28
CA THR A 299 -12.28 -12.50 11.24
C THR A 299 -12.22 -11.00 11.53
N LEU A 300 -12.94 -10.20 10.76
CA LEU A 300 -12.93 -8.74 10.86
C LEU A 300 -13.38 -8.23 12.25
N ASP A 301 -14.43 -8.84 12.82
CA ASP A 301 -15.03 -8.35 14.06
C ASP A 301 -14.35 -8.83 15.34
N THR A 302 -13.63 -9.97 15.30
CA THR A 302 -13.09 -10.59 16.52
C THR A 302 -11.58 -10.83 16.47
N GLY A 303 -10.93 -10.66 15.31
CA GLY A 303 -9.50 -10.96 15.14
C GLY A 303 -9.16 -12.44 15.28
N LYS A 304 -10.15 -13.35 15.33
CA LYS A 304 -9.89 -14.78 15.40
C LYS A 304 -9.30 -15.29 14.10
N GLU A 305 -8.21 -16.05 14.19
CA GLU A 305 -7.61 -16.71 13.04
C GLU A 305 -8.58 -17.74 12.44
N THR A 306 -8.80 -17.65 11.14
CA THR A 306 -9.65 -18.58 10.37
C THR A 306 -8.84 -19.42 9.40
N TRP A 307 -7.68 -18.90 8.97
CA TRP A 307 -6.80 -19.60 8.06
C TRP A 307 -5.40 -18.97 8.13
N ARG A 308 -4.38 -19.76 7.86
CA ARG A 308 -3.01 -19.30 7.62
C ARG A 308 -2.35 -20.11 6.51
N PHE A 309 -1.35 -19.51 5.91
CA PHE A 309 -0.45 -20.16 4.96
C PHE A 309 1.00 -19.80 5.32
N GLU A 310 1.81 -20.83 5.50
CA GLU A 310 3.25 -20.70 5.75
C GLU A 310 3.97 -20.60 4.39
N ALA A 311 4.45 -19.40 4.05
CA ALA A 311 5.12 -19.11 2.79
C ALA A 311 6.60 -19.49 2.79
N GLY A 312 7.20 -19.64 3.98
CA GLY A 312 8.61 -19.95 4.17
C GLY A 312 9.49 -18.73 4.37
N GLY A 313 9.36 -17.70 3.54
CA GLY A 313 10.09 -16.44 3.64
C GLY A 313 9.27 -15.32 4.30
N PRO A 314 9.92 -14.26 4.85
CA PRO A 314 9.25 -13.12 5.45
C PRO A 314 8.31 -12.42 4.45
N ILE A 315 7.17 -11.91 4.96
CA ILE A 315 6.16 -11.22 4.15
C ILE A 315 6.05 -9.77 4.64
N SER A 316 6.68 -8.84 3.92
CA SER A 316 6.49 -7.40 4.06
C SER A 316 5.51 -6.82 3.03
N ALA A 317 5.41 -7.46 1.85
CA ALA A 317 4.41 -7.13 0.85
C ALA A 317 2.99 -7.17 1.41
N SER A 318 2.09 -6.35 0.87
CA SER A 318 0.68 -6.40 1.26
C SER A 318 -0.12 -7.31 0.33
N PRO A 319 -1.11 -8.05 0.83
CA PRO A 319 -1.95 -8.90 0.00
C PRO A 319 -2.68 -8.08 -1.08
N ALA A 320 -2.65 -8.56 -2.32
CA ALA A 320 -3.45 -8.04 -3.40
C ALA A 320 -4.65 -8.94 -3.64
N VAL A 321 -5.85 -8.39 -3.64
CA VAL A 321 -7.08 -9.18 -3.80
C VAL A 321 -7.97 -8.59 -4.87
N ALA A 322 -8.17 -9.33 -5.95
CA ALA A 322 -9.12 -9.00 -7.02
C ALA A 322 -9.48 -10.28 -7.80
N GLU A 323 -10.56 -10.23 -8.57
CA GLU A 323 -10.97 -11.29 -9.51
C GLU A 323 -11.01 -12.69 -8.88
N GLY A 324 -11.50 -12.78 -7.62
CA GLY A 324 -11.60 -14.05 -6.89
C GLY A 324 -10.27 -14.67 -6.49
N SER A 325 -9.19 -13.92 -6.56
CA SER A 325 -7.83 -14.38 -6.26
C SER A 325 -7.15 -13.46 -5.24
N LEU A 326 -6.23 -14.04 -4.46
CA LEU A 326 -5.32 -13.33 -3.58
C LEU A 326 -3.89 -13.62 -4.04
N VAL A 327 -3.07 -12.57 -4.18
CA VAL A 327 -1.65 -12.67 -4.56
C VAL A 327 -0.81 -12.03 -3.47
N ILE A 328 0.33 -12.67 -3.12
CA ILE A 328 1.30 -12.17 -2.14
C ILE A 328 2.71 -12.48 -2.59
N GLY A 329 3.63 -11.53 -2.40
CA GLY A 329 5.07 -11.72 -2.56
C GLY A 329 5.76 -11.91 -1.22
N THR A 330 6.96 -12.48 -1.24
CA THR A 330 7.83 -12.69 -0.07
C THR A 330 9.21 -12.09 -0.30
N GLU A 331 9.95 -11.84 0.78
CA GLU A 331 11.30 -11.27 0.73
C GLU A 331 12.35 -12.25 0.15
N ASP A 332 12.02 -13.54 0.05
CA ASP A 332 12.85 -14.55 -0.65
C ASP A 332 12.45 -14.76 -2.11
N GLY A 333 11.67 -13.86 -2.70
CA GLY A 333 11.34 -13.84 -4.12
C GLY A 333 10.17 -14.71 -4.55
N MET A 334 9.47 -15.38 -3.63
CA MET A 334 8.31 -16.20 -4.01
C MET A 334 7.04 -15.35 -4.16
N ILE A 335 6.29 -15.61 -5.21
CA ILE A 335 4.95 -15.06 -5.43
C ILE A 335 3.95 -16.20 -5.40
N TYR A 336 2.94 -16.08 -4.53
CA TYR A 336 1.86 -17.07 -4.39
C TYR A 336 0.54 -16.47 -4.85
N CYS A 337 -0.22 -17.24 -5.61
CA CYS A 337 -1.62 -16.92 -5.94
C CYS A 337 -2.56 -17.96 -5.32
N PHE A 338 -3.57 -17.47 -4.66
CA PHE A 338 -4.61 -18.28 -4.01
C PHE A 338 -5.97 -18.03 -4.65
N GLY A 339 -6.83 -19.04 -4.59
CA GLY A 339 -8.20 -18.97 -5.06
C GLY A 339 -8.98 -20.23 -4.71
N ALA A 340 -10.11 -20.47 -5.40
CA ALA A 340 -10.85 -21.71 -5.31
C ALA A 340 -9.96 -22.91 -5.74
N ALA A 341 -10.21 -24.08 -5.17
CA ALA A 341 -9.66 -25.32 -5.73
C ALA A 341 -10.20 -25.47 -7.17
N LYS A 342 -9.33 -25.84 -8.11
CA LYS A 342 -9.76 -26.30 -9.44
C LYS A 342 -10.45 -27.64 -9.31
#